data_10cee1291d3e99febfb6c7d22dd14be0
#
_entry.id   10cee1291d3e99febfb6c7d22dd14be0
#
_cell.length_a   1.000
_cell.length_b   1.000
_cell.length_c   1.000
_cell.angle_alpha   90.00
_cell.angle_beta   90.00
_cell.angle_gamma   90.00
#
_symmetry.space_group_name_H-M   'P 1'
#
loop_
_entity.id
_entity.type
_entity.pdbx_description
1 polymer ?
#
loop_
_entity_poly.entity_id
_entity_poly.type
_entity_poly.pdbx_seq_one_letter_code
_entity_poly.pdbx_strand_id
1 'polypeptide(L)'
;MNKIRGFEVVIDEKRKAAGEVTLPTRGSSTAMAYDFYAPDDYVVRPNAIAKVWTDVKAYMQENECLILNVRSSMGGKFMLANTSGWIDSDYYSNESNDGNIGVFLKNISDDDQIIHKGDRIAQGAFFNFLVADNGNTDNVRTGGWGSTNK
;
A
#
# COMPACT_ATOMS: atom_id res chain seq x y z
N MET A 1 0.22 14.13 21.48
CA MET A 1 1.06 14.36 20.29
C MET A 1 0.17 14.42 19.07
N ASN A 2 0.31 15.45 18.26
CA ASN A 2 -0.47 15.56 17.03
C ASN A 2 0.00 14.53 16.00
N LYS A 3 -0.96 13.84 15.39
CA LYS A 3 -0.68 12.91 14.28
C LYS A 3 -0.43 13.72 13.02
N ILE A 4 0.76 13.61 12.46
CA ILE A 4 1.11 14.29 11.20
C ILE A 4 1.08 13.31 10.04
N ARG A 5 1.84 12.22 10.12
CA ARG A 5 1.83 11.14 9.15
C ARG A 5 2.36 9.86 9.79
N GLY A 6 1.85 8.73 9.33
CA GLY A 6 2.27 7.45 9.86
C GLY A 6 1.33 6.33 9.45
N PHE A 7 1.44 5.21 10.15
CA PHE A 7 0.70 4.00 9.84
C PHE A 7 -0.07 3.52 11.05
N GLU A 8 -1.20 2.88 10.78
CA GLU A 8 -2.04 2.25 11.80
C GLU A 8 -2.55 0.91 11.26
N VAL A 9 -2.96 0.05 12.17
CA VAL A 9 -3.63 -1.20 11.81
C VAL A 9 -5.07 -0.89 11.40
N VAL A 10 -5.53 -1.52 10.33
CA VAL A 10 -6.92 -1.45 9.88
C VAL A 10 -7.83 -2.02 10.97
N ILE A 11 -9.03 -1.45 11.15
CA ILE A 11 -9.99 -1.94 12.14
C ILE A 11 -10.35 -3.41 11.89
N ASP A 12 -10.65 -4.16 12.94
CA ASP A 12 -10.83 -5.60 12.87
C ASP A 12 -11.87 -6.02 11.82
N GLU A 13 -12.96 -5.27 11.68
CA GLU A 13 -14.05 -5.56 10.75
C GLU A 13 -13.61 -5.49 9.27
N LYS A 14 -12.52 -4.80 8.99
CA LYS A 14 -12.01 -4.60 7.62
C LYS A 14 -10.69 -5.30 7.34
N ARG A 15 -10.14 -5.99 8.33
CA ARG A 15 -8.92 -6.76 8.17
C ARG A 15 -9.17 -8.02 7.33
N LYS A 16 -8.15 -8.43 6.57
CA LYS A 16 -8.23 -9.60 5.68
C LYS A 16 -7.45 -10.80 6.20
N ALA A 17 -6.46 -10.60 7.08
CA ALA A 17 -5.66 -11.68 7.65
C ALA A 17 -5.83 -11.76 9.16
N ALA A 18 -5.65 -12.96 9.70
CA ALA A 18 -5.64 -13.19 11.15
C ALA A 18 -4.23 -12.91 11.71
N GLY A 19 -4.17 -12.67 13.02
CA GLY A 19 -2.90 -12.49 13.70
C GLY A 19 -2.43 -11.04 13.79
N GLU A 20 -1.22 -10.85 14.28
CA GLU A 20 -0.65 -9.52 14.46
C GLU A 20 -0.23 -8.91 13.14
N VAL A 21 -0.41 -7.59 13.03
CA VAL A 21 0.02 -6.80 11.88
C VAL A 21 1.33 -6.11 12.24
N THR A 22 2.36 -6.31 11.42
CA THR A 22 3.62 -5.58 11.54
C THR A 22 3.50 -4.28 10.75
N LEU A 23 3.57 -3.15 11.45
CA LEU A 23 3.53 -1.84 10.79
C LEU A 23 4.80 -1.59 9.96
N PRO A 24 4.69 -0.83 8.86
CA PRO A 24 5.85 -0.53 8.02
C PRO A 24 6.99 0.14 8.77
N THR A 25 8.21 -0.24 8.44
CA THR A 25 9.43 0.31 9.05
C THR A 25 10.45 0.69 7.98
N ARG A 26 11.29 1.68 8.30
CA ARG A 26 12.43 2.01 7.45
C ARG A 26 13.61 1.08 7.76
N GLY A 27 14.36 0.73 6.73
CA GLY A 27 15.53 -0.15 6.88
C GLY A 27 16.74 0.54 7.52
N SER A 28 16.75 1.88 7.55
CA SER A 28 17.81 2.66 8.19
C SER A 28 17.26 4.01 8.65
N SER A 29 18.01 4.73 9.47
CA SER A 29 17.58 6.02 10.04
C SER A 29 17.37 7.10 8.97
N THR A 30 17.97 6.98 7.80
CA THR A 30 17.86 7.96 6.72
C THR A 30 17.21 7.39 5.45
N ALA A 31 16.72 6.15 5.49
CA ALA A 31 15.97 5.61 4.37
C ALA A 31 14.69 6.41 4.14
N MET A 32 14.38 6.73 2.89
CA MET A 32 13.16 7.46 2.56
C MET A 32 11.92 6.58 2.61
N ALA A 33 12.06 5.29 2.31
CA ALA A 33 10.93 4.39 2.14
C ALA A 33 10.71 3.49 3.35
N TYR A 34 9.45 3.18 3.60
CA TYR A 34 8.99 2.23 4.61
C TYR A 34 8.69 0.90 3.95
N ASP A 35 9.22 -0.19 4.52
CA ASP A 35 8.97 -1.55 4.02
C ASP A 35 7.64 -2.07 4.57
N PHE A 36 6.82 -2.64 3.69
CA PHE A 36 5.56 -3.29 4.02
C PHE A 36 5.76 -4.80 4.07
N TYR A 37 5.12 -5.45 5.02
CA TYR A 37 5.30 -6.88 5.31
C TYR A 37 4.10 -7.69 4.87
N ALA A 38 4.35 -8.89 4.33
CA ALA A 38 3.29 -9.81 3.96
C ALA A 38 2.56 -10.31 5.23
N PRO A 39 1.22 -10.22 5.28
CA PRO A 39 0.47 -10.69 6.45
C PRO A 39 0.23 -12.20 6.45
N ASP A 40 0.54 -12.90 5.36
CA ASP A 40 0.30 -14.33 5.20
C ASP A 40 1.25 -14.90 4.14
N ASP A 41 1.15 -16.20 3.89
CA ASP A 41 1.92 -16.91 2.85
C ASP A 41 1.15 -16.86 1.53
N TYR A 42 1.88 -16.76 0.41
CA TYR A 42 1.32 -16.75 -0.93
C TYR A 42 2.20 -17.56 -1.88
N VAL A 43 1.59 -18.33 -2.76
CA VAL A 43 2.28 -18.96 -3.90
C VAL A 43 1.76 -18.26 -5.15
N VAL A 44 2.64 -17.66 -5.93
CA VAL A 44 2.27 -16.86 -7.08
C VAL A 44 2.88 -17.49 -8.33
N ARG A 45 2.03 -18.04 -9.20
CA ARG A 45 2.45 -18.64 -10.46
C ARG A 45 2.88 -17.57 -11.46
N PRO A 46 3.65 -17.93 -12.50
CA PRO A 46 4.00 -16.99 -13.56
C PRO A 46 2.78 -16.26 -14.13
N ASN A 47 2.87 -14.97 -14.29
CA ASN A 47 1.83 -14.06 -14.77
C ASN A 47 0.60 -13.91 -13.86
N ALA A 48 0.52 -14.64 -12.75
CA ALA A 48 -0.54 -14.48 -11.77
C ALA A 48 -0.30 -13.24 -10.90
N ILE A 49 -1.38 -12.77 -10.28
CA ILE A 49 -1.37 -11.62 -9.37
C ILE A 49 -1.78 -12.10 -7.98
N ALA A 50 -0.93 -11.84 -6.99
CA ALA A 50 -1.28 -11.99 -5.58
C ALA A 50 -1.86 -10.67 -5.09
N LYS A 51 -3.11 -10.70 -4.64
CA LYS A 51 -3.78 -9.52 -4.06
C LYS A 51 -3.52 -9.50 -2.57
N VAL A 52 -2.42 -8.88 -2.18
CA VAL A 52 -2.02 -8.83 -0.77
C VAL A 52 -2.59 -7.59 -0.11
N TRP A 53 -3.58 -7.78 0.73
CA TRP A 53 -4.11 -6.72 1.59
C TRP A 53 -3.25 -6.67 2.85
N THR A 54 -2.57 -5.56 3.08
CA THR A 54 -1.57 -5.45 4.14
C THR A 54 -2.16 -5.31 5.54
N ASP A 55 -3.44 -4.97 5.64
CA ASP A 55 -4.13 -4.62 6.88
C ASP A 55 -3.51 -3.40 7.58
N VAL A 56 -2.83 -2.57 6.81
CA VAL A 56 -2.20 -1.32 7.24
C VAL A 56 -2.87 -0.16 6.50
N LYS A 57 -3.10 0.93 7.21
CA LYS A 57 -3.56 2.20 6.65
C LYS A 57 -2.57 3.30 6.99
N ALA A 58 -2.56 4.35 6.17
CA ALA A 58 -1.63 5.47 6.35
C ALA A 58 -2.39 6.77 6.51
N TYR A 59 -2.07 7.52 7.55
CA TYR A 59 -2.57 8.89 7.73
C TYR A 59 -1.49 9.90 7.35
N MET A 60 -1.92 11.02 6.81
CA MET A 60 -1.02 12.05 6.29
C MET A 60 -1.77 13.37 6.15
N GLN A 61 -1.04 14.44 5.83
CA GLN A 61 -1.64 15.74 5.60
C GLN A 61 -2.33 15.79 4.23
N GLU A 62 -3.27 16.72 4.04
CA GLU A 62 -4.07 16.83 2.81
C GLU A 62 -3.24 17.04 1.54
N ASN A 63 -2.08 17.68 1.66
CA ASN A 63 -1.19 17.96 0.53
C ASN A 63 -0.11 16.89 0.36
N GLU A 64 -0.27 15.75 1.01
CA GLU A 64 0.69 14.65 0.96
C GLU A 64 0.06 13.43 0.31
N CYS A 65 0.92 12.56 -0.21
CA CYS A 65 0.56 11.25 -0.75
C CYS A 65 1.59 10.22 -0.33
N LEU A 66 1.21 8.95 -0.41
CA LEU A 66 2.11 7.83 -0.19
C LEU A 66 2.22 7.08 -1.52
N ILE A 67 3.46 6.90 -2.02
CA ILE A 67 3.70 6.18 -3.27
C ILE A 67 4.42 4.88 -2.97
N LEU A 68 3.85 3.77 -3.47
CA LEU A 68 4.35 2.41 -3.27
C LEU A 68 4.96 1.86 -4.55
N ASN A 69 6.06 1.14 -4.39
CA ASN A 69 6.68 0.33 -5.44
C ASN A 69 7.18 -0.98 -4.83
N VAL A 70 7.59 -1.93 -5.69
CA VAL A 70 8.30 -3.10 -5.21
C VAL A 70 9.70 -2.69 -4.74
N ARG A 71 10.28 -3.50 -3.87
CA ARG A 71 11.65 -3.29 -3.40
C ARG A 71 12.64 -3.66 -4.50
N SER A 72 13.83 -3.07 -4.46
CA SER A 72 14.88 -3.33 -5.47
C SER A 72 15.23 -4.82 -5.62
N SER A 73 15.22 -5.57 -4.52
CA SER A 73 15.50 -7.02 -4.52
C SER A 73 14.42 -7.85 -5.22
N MET A 74 13.25 -7.27 -5.49
CA MET A 74 12.15 -7.96 -6.16
C MET A 74 12.15 -7.72 -7.66
N GLY A 75 13.04 -6.88 -8.16
CA GLY A 75 13.15 -6.61 -9.59
C GLY A 75 13.43 -7.90 -10.38
N GLY A 76 12.71 -8.09 -11.48
CA GLY A 76 12.79 -9.31 -12.29
C GLY A 76 11.92 -10.46 -11.80
N LYS A 77 11.40 -10.40 -10.58
CA LYS A 77 10.48 -11.42 -10.04
C LYS A 77 9.06 -10.91 -9.96
N PHE A 78 8.89 -9.71 -9.44
CA PHE A 78 7.58 -9.09 -9.24
C PHE A 78 7.55 -7.66 -9.73
N MET A 79 6.36 -7.23 -10.10
CA MET A 79 6.00 -5.82 -10.24
C MET A 79 4.66 -5.59 -9.54
N LEU A 80 4.37 -4.35 -9.15
CA LEU A 80 3.00 -4.04 -8.78
C LEU A 80 2.12 -4.13 -10.03
N ALA A 81 0.93 -4.71 -9.88
CA ALA A 81 0.01 -4.89 -11.01
C ALA A 81 -0.39 -3.54 -11.65
N ASN A 82 -0.39 -2.47 -10.86
CA ASN A 82 -0.64 -1.10 -11.33
C ASN A 82 0.67 -0.30 -11.50
N THR A 83 1.81 -0.93 -11.58
CA THR A 83 3.17 -0.40 -11.69
C THR A 83 3.62 0.41 -10.49
N SER A 84 2.81 1.32 -9.98
CA SER A 84 3.08 2.16 -8.81
C SER A 84 1.77 2.37 -8.06
N GLY A 85 1.79 2.18 -6.76
CA GLY A 85 0.61 2.37 -5.91
C GLY A 85 0.57 3.79 -5.37
N TRP A 86 -0.46 4.53 -5.70
CA TRP A 86 -0.65 5.91 -5.24
C TRP A 86 -1.75 5.95 -4.20
N ILE A 87 -1.40 6.34 -2.98
CA ILE A 87 -2.33 6.40 -1.86
C ILE A 87 -2.61 7.87 -1.55
N ASP A 88 -3.85 8.27 -1.75
CA ASP A 88 -4.31 9.62 -1.43
C ASP A 88 -4.50 9.79 0.08
N SER A 89 -4.39 11.03 0.57
CA SER A 89 -4.58 11.33 1.99
C SER A 89 -5.97 10.93 2.49
N ASP A 90 -6.99 11.08 1.65
CA ASP A 90 -8.38 10.76 2.01
C ASP A 90 -8.75 9.28 1.85
N TYR A 91 -7.78 8.45 1.46
CA TYR A 91 -7.96 6.99 1.46
C TYR A 91 -8.03 6.44 2.88
N TYR A 92 -7.34 7.07 3.80
CA TYR A 92 -7.31 6.71 5.23
C TYR A 92 -8.71 6.71 5.82
N SER A 93 -9.06 5.62 6.49
CA SER A 93 -10.32 5.45 7.19
C SER A 93 -11.58 5.64 6.32
N ASN A 94 -11.48 5.38 5.01
CA ASN A 94 -12.66 5.44 4.15
C ASN A 94 -13.69 4.36 4.54
N GLU A 95 -14.95 4.59 4.19
CA GLU A 95 -16.08 3.74 4.61
C GLU A 95 -16.00 2.30 4.08
N SER A 96 -15.36 2.10 2.92
CA SER A 96 -15.35 0.81 2.24
C SER A 96 -14.40 -0.19 2.89
N ASN A 97 -13.13 0.20 3.13
CA ASN A 97 -12.11 -0.72 3.60
C ASN A 97 -11.20 -0.15 4.70
N ASP A 98 -11.62 0.94 5.33
CA ASP A 98 -10.87 1.63 6.39
C ASP A 98 -9.49 2.15 5.96
N GLY A 99 -9.22 2.20 4.65
CA GLY A 99 -7.93 2.62 4.14
C GLY A 99 -6.91 1.48 4.02
N ASN A 100 -7.37 0.24 3.98
CA ASN A 100 -6.50 -0.93 3.85
C ASN A 100 -5.68 -0.84 2.57
N ILE A 101 -4.36 -0.82 2.71
CA ILE A 101 -3.43 -0.70 1.58
C ILE A 101 -3.23 -2.08 0.95
N GLY A 102 -3.62 -2.20 -0.31
CA GLY A 102 -3.42 -3.41 -1.10
C GLY A 102 -2.11 -3.34 -1.89
N VAL A 103 -1.32 -4.38 -1.79
CA VAL A 103 -0.10 -4.58 -2.59
C VAL A 103 -0.38 -5.74 -3.54
N PHE A 104 -0.72 -5.43 -4.79
CA PHE A 104 -1.06 -6.43 -5.79
C PHE A 104 0.20 -6.75 -6.60
N LEU A 105 0.76 -7.93 -6.38
CA LEU A 105 2.05 -8.36 -6.91
C LEU A 105 1.85 -9.30 -8.09
N LYS A 106 2.29 -8.87 -9.27
CA LYS A 106 2.32 -9.72 -10.46
C LYS A 106 3.67 -10.42 -10.54
N ASN A 107 3.66 -11.75 -10.65
CA ASN A 107 4.86 -12.54 -10.90
C ASN A 107 5.24 -12.40 -12.38
N ILE A 108 6.36 -11.72 -12.64
CA ILE A 108 6.87 -11.51 -14.00
C ILE A 108 8.01 -12.45 -14.35
N SER A 109 8.28 -13.45 -13.52
CA SER A 109 9.29 -14.47 -13.76
C SER A 109 8.67 -15.70 -14.45
N ASP A 110 9.52 -16.64 -14.84
CA ASP A 110 9.10 -17.89 -15.46
C ASP A 110 8.81 -19.01 -14.44
N ASP A 111 9.09 -18.74 -13.16
CA ASP A 111 8.94 -19.73 -12.09
C ASP A 111 7.90 -19.29 -11.07
N ASP A 112 7.32 -20.26 -10.34
CA ASP A 112 6.51 -19.94 -9.16
C ASP A 112 7.34 -19.15 -8.16
N GLN A 113 6.74 -18.13 -7.56
CA GLN A 113 7.36 -17.35 -6.49
C GLN A 113 6.59 -17.58 -5.20
N ILE A 114 7.32 -17.74 -4.12
CA ILE A 114 6.75 -17.94 -2.79
C ILE A 114 7.00 -16.69 -1.97
N ILE A 115 5.92 -16.18 -1.36
CA ILE A 115 5.96 -15.09 -0.39
C ILE A 115 5.62 -15.71 0.97
N HIS A 116 6.49 -15.54 1.95
CA HIS A 116 6.24 -15.99 3.30
C HIS A 116 5.73 -14.85 4.15
N LYS A 117 4.87 -15.18 5.10
CA LYS A 117 4.43 -14.22 6.12
C LYS A 117 5.65 -13.53 6.74
N GLY A 118 5.61 -12.20 6.82
CA GLY A 118 6.71 -11.40 7.34
C GLY A 118 7.73 -10.95 6.29
N ASP A 119 7.64 -11.45 5.06
CA ASP A 119 8.50 -10.97 3.98
C ASP A 119 8.19 -9.52 3.67
N ARG A 120 9.23 -8.75 3.32
CA ARG A 120 9.08 -7.38 2.84
C ARG A 120 8.67 -7.42 1.38
N ILE A 121 7.47 -6.93 1.07
CA ILE A 121 6.86 -7.11 -0.25
C ILE A 121 6.72 -5.82 -1.06
N ALA A 122 6.88 -4.68 -0.42
CA ALA A 122 6.78 -3.38 -1.07
C ALA A 122 7.48 -2.35 -0.21
N GLN A 123 7.72 -1.19 -0.80
CA GLN A 123 8.22 -0.02 -0.09
C GLN A 123 7.38 1.18 -0.46
N GLY A 124 7.22 2.11 0.48
CA GLY A 124 6.45 3.32 0.27
C GLY A 124 7.09 4.53 0.92
N ALA A 125 6.98 5.66 0.27
CA ALA A 125 7.49 6.93 0.80
C ALA A 125 6.43 8.01 0.66
N PHE A 126 6.45 8.96 1.61
CA PHE A 126 5.54 10.10 1.60
C PHE A 126 6.12 11.23 0.76
N PHE A 127 5.25 11.91 0.01
CA PHE A 127 5.61 13.05 -0.83
C PHE A 127 4.58 14.14 -0.72
N ASN A 128 4.98 15.38 -0.97
CA ASN A 128 4.06 16.48 -1.24
C ASN A 128 3.67 16.46 -2.71
N PHE A 129 2.46 16.92 -3.02
CA PHE A 129 2.02 17.07 -4.39
C PHE A 129 1.46 18.48 -4.62
N LEU A 130 1.39 18.84 -5.88
CA LEU A 130 0.89 20.14 -6.31
C LEU A 130 -0.41 19.95 -7.08
N VAL A 131 -1.31 20.93 -6.99
CA VAL A 131 -2.57 20.92 -7.72
C VAL A 131 -2.60 22.02 -8.77
N ALA A 132 -3.31 21.76 -9.86
CA ALA A 132 -3.51 22.74 -10.92
C ALA A 132 -4.54 23.80 -10.49
N ASP A 133 -4.50 24.97 -11.14
CA ASP A 133 -5.48 26.02 -10.90
C ASP A 133 -6.89 25.60 -11.33
N ASN A 134 -6.99 24.70 -12.30
CA ASN A 134 -8.26 24.21 -12.84
C ASN A 134 -8.36 22.70 -12.71
N GLY A 135 -9.54 22.14 -12.89
CA GLY A 135 -9.77 20.70 -12.79
C GLY A 135 -9.98 20.18 -11.36
N ASN A 136 -10.13 21.09 -10.41
CA ASN A 136 -10.37 20.71 -9.01
C ASN A 136 -11.85 20.41 -8.77
N THR A 137 -12.14 19.71 -7.68
CA THR A 137 -13.49 19.30 -7.31
C THR A 137 -13.67 19.40 -5.79
N ASP A 138 -14.93 19.57 -5.36
CA ASP A 138 -15.30 19.53 -3.94
C ASP A 138 -15.82 18.16 -3.52
N ASN A 139 -15.71 17.14 -4.38
CA ASN A 139 -16.18 15.79 -4.08
C ASN A 139 -15.40 15.22 -2.90
N VAL A 140 -16.10 14.47 -2.04
CA VAL A 140 -15.53 13.80 -0.87
C VAL A 140 -15.46 12.31 -1.16
N ARG A 141 -14.30 11.69 -0.85
CA ARG A 141 -14.10 10.25 -1.03
C ARG A 141 -15.00 9.47 -0.06
N THR A 142 -15.72 8.49 -0.58
CA THR A 142 -16.53 7.58 0.23
C THR A 142 -16.10 6.13 0.11
N GLY A 143 -15.29 5.79 -0.90
CA GLY A 143 -14.93 4.42 -1.20
C GLY A 143 -13.42 4.17 -1.17
N GLY A 144 -13.07 2.89 -1.26
CA GLY A 144 -11.70 2.41 -1.24
C GLY A 144 -11.07 2.33 -2.62
N TRP A 145 -10.46 1.21 -2.91
CA TRP A 145 -9.71 0.96 -4.15
C TRP A 145 -10.57 1.20 -5.39
N GLY A 146 -10.11 2.06 -6.29
CA GLY A 146 -10.78 2.34 -7.55
C GLY A 146 -12.05 3.18 -7.44
N SER A 147 -12.40 3.70 -6.28
CA SER A 147 -13.68 4.38 -6.03
C SER A 147 -13.86 5.69 -6.79
N THR A 148 -12.78 6.30 -7.27
CA THR A 148 -12.80 7.58 -8.00
C THR A 148 -12.79 7.40 -9.52
N ASN A 149 -12.81 6.16 -10.01
CA ASN A 149 -12.74 5.81 -11.44
C ASN A 149 -14.12 5.83 -12.11
N LYS A 150 -14.86 6.93 -11.98
CA LYS A 150 -16.21 7.03 -12.55
C LYS A 150 -16.37 8.24 -13.43
#